data_b18468fa33c1de701d452db1bcca90bf
#
_entry.id   b18468fa33c1de701d452db1bcca90bf
#
_cell.length_a   1.000
_cell.length_b   1.000
_cell.length_c   1.000
_cell.angle_alpha   90.00
_cell.angle_beta   90.00
_cell.angle_gamma   90.00
#
_symmetry.space_group_name_H-M   'P 1'
#
loop_
_entity.id
_entity.type
_entity.pdbx_description
1 polymer ?
#
loop_
_entity_poly.entity_id
_entity_poly.type
_entity_poly.pdbx_seq_one_letter_code
_entity_poly.pdbx_strand_id
1 'polypeptide(L)'
;YPRGTVYDGLKEHRAPICYGKSEWICEEMQIAIFAVGNMVEEAVKVHEILHERGYDCSLINVRFVKPLDQETLLKAAKEHLLIVTMEENILRGGFGYAAAAFLSTANENTKVLHFGIDDQFVPHGTVSQLHERIGLDAQSMAEKIIETYKTI
;
A
#
# COMPACT_ATOMS: atom_id res chain seq x y z
N TYR A 1 -4.69 15.80 -9.87
CA TYR A 1 -5.35 14.50 -9.99
C TYR A 1 -4.82 13.75 -11.21
N PRO A 2 -4.79 12.42 -11.18
CA PRO A 2 -4.27 11.63 -12.30
C PRO A 2 -5.13 11.80 -13.55
N ARG A 3 -4.48 11.84 -14.72
CA ARG A 3 -5.12 11.85 -16.03
C ARG A 3 -4.97 10.47 -16.66
N GLY A 4 -5.96 9.61 -16.47
CA GLY A 4 -5.91 8.25 -16.98
C GLY A 4 -7.29 7.60 -16.96
N THR A 5 -7.33 6.32 -17.32
CA THR A 5 -8.54 5.51 -17.19
C THR A 5 -8.84 5.27 -15.70
N VAL A 6 -10.11 5.34 -15.37
CA VAL A 6 -10.57 5.00 -14.01
C VAL A 6 -10.51 3.49 -13.84
N TYR A 7 -9.90 3.01 -12.77
CA TYR A 7 -9.98 1.60 -12.39
C TYR A 7 -11.43 1.26 -11.99
N ASP A 8 -12.05 0.33 -12.69
CA ASP A 8 -13.45 -0.12 -12.46
C ASP A 8 -13.50 -1.55 -11.89
N GLY A 9 -12.46 -1.96 -11.18
CA GLY A 9 -12.45 -3.17 -10.36
C GLY A 9 -13.12 -2.96 -9.01
N LEU A 10 -13.15 -3.99 -8.19
CA LEU A 10 -13.68 -3.96 -6.82
C LEU A 10 -15.13 -3.44 -6.73
N LYS A 11 -15.98 -3.85 -7.70
CA LYS A 11 -17.37 -3.34 -7.82
C LYS A 11 -18.23 -3.63 -6.59
N GLU A 12 -17.96 -4.70 -5.87
CA GLU A 12 -18.57 -5.10 -4.61
C GLU A 12 -18.10 -4.26 -3.41
N HIS A 13 -16.93 -3.62 -3.50
CA HIS A 13 -16.34 -2.79 -2.44
C HIS A 13 -16.71 -1.32 -2.65
N ARG A 14 -18.00 -1.00 -2.47
CA ARG A 14 -18.55 0.35 -2.62
C ARG A 14 -19.19 0.86 -1.33
N ALA A 15 -18.55 0.59 -0.21
CA ALA A 15 -19.00 1.13 1.07
C ALA A 15 -19.04 2.67 1.04
N PRO A 16 -20.00 3.31 1.72
CA PRO A 16 -20.06 4.77 1.82
C PRO A 16 -18.73 5.35 2.28
N ILE A 17 -18.34 6.47 1.67
CA ILE A 17 -17.12 7.17 2.05
C ILE A 17 -17.35 7.87 3.38
N CYS A 18 -16.65 7.42 4.41
CA CYS A 18 -16.58 8.07 5.72
C CYS A 18 -15.33 8.94 5.79
N TYR A 19 -15.48 10.20 6.18
CA TYR A 19 -14.36 11.14 6.28
C TYR A 19 -13.25 10.61 7.20
N GLY A 20 -12.03 10.56 6.68
CA GLY A 20 -10.84 10.11 7.40
C GLY A 20 -10.76 8.59 7.67
N LYS A 21 -11.60 7.79 7.00
CA LYS A 21 -11.59 6.33 7.15
C LYS A 21 -11.12 5.64 5.88
N SER A 22 -10.29 4.63 6.08
CA SER A 22 -9.87 3.66 5.07
C SER A 22 -10.92 2.57 4.87
N GLU A 23 -10.81 1.81 3.81
CA GLU A 23 -11.68 0.67 3.53
C GLU A 23 -10.88 -0.62 3.48
N TRP A 24 -11.27 -1.60 4.26
CA TRP A 24 -10.75 -2.96 4.13
C TRP A 24 -11.40 -3.64 2.92
N ILE A 25 -10.58 -3.99 1.93
CA ILE A 25 -11.00 -4.74 0.75
C ILE A 25 -11.05 -6.24 1.07
N CYS A 26 -10.01 -6.74 1.72
CA CYS A 26 -9.98 -8.06 2.34
C CYS A 26 -9.21 -7.98 3.65
N GLU A 27 -9.52 -8.90 4.56
CA GLU A 27 -8.93 -8.97 5.88
C GLU A 27 -8.39 -10.40 6.08
N GLU A 28 -7.08 -10.51 6.11
CA GLU A 28 -6.31 -11.74 6.26
C GLU A 28 -5.22 -11.54 7.31
N MET A 29 -4.27 -12.48 7.39
CA MET A 29 -3.18 -12.44 8.36
C MET A 29 -1.86 -12.03 7.68
N GLN A 30 -0.76 -12.05 8.40
CA GLN A 30 0.63 -11.90 8.00
C GLN A 30 1.03 -10.53 7.47
N ILE A 31 0.46 -10.05 6.36
CA ILE A 31 0.86 -8.81 5.67
C ILE A 31 -0.35 -7.90 5.52
N ALA A 32 -0.20 -6.60 5.79
CA ALA A 32 -1.24 -5.61 5.52
C ALA A 32 -0.75 -4.60 4.48
N ILE A 33 -1.42 -4.53 3.33
CA ILE A 33 -1.12 -3.57 2.25
C ILE A 33 -2.07 -2.38 2.33
N PHE A 34 -1.50 -1.19 2.49
CA PHE A 34 -2.19 0.10 2.44
C PHE A 34 -1.88 0.77 1.10
N ALA A 35 -2.87 0.85 0.22
CA ALA A 35 -2.72 1.44 -1.10
C ALA A 35 -3.43 2.78 -1.25
N VAL A 36 -2.76 3.76 -1.82
CA VAL A 36 -3.24 5.13 -2.02
C VAL A 36 -3.59 5.37 -3.49
N GLY A 37 -4.82 5.78 -3.76
CA GLY A 37 -5.25 6.24 -5.08
C GLY A 37 -5.06 5.18 -6.18
N ASN A 38 -4.32 5.51 -7.23
CA ASN A 38 -4.08 4.61 -8.37
C ASN A 38 -3.34 3.32 -7.99
N MET A 39 -2.59 3.33 -6.89
CA MET A 39 -1.87 2.15 -6.45
C MET A 39 -2.80 1.04 -5.92
N VAL A 40 -4.09 1.30 -5.74
CA VAL A 40 -5.08 0.26 -5.39
C VAL A 40 -5.16 -0.81 -6.48
N GLU A 41 -5.12 -0.44 -7.76
CA GLU A 41 -5.11 -1.40 -8.87
C GLU A 41 -3.86 -2.30 -8.84
N GLU A 42 -2.69 -1.71 -8.65
CA GLU A 42 -1.44 -2.48 -8.54
C GLU A 42 -1.43 -3.34 -7.26
N ALA A 43 -1.96 -2.84 -6.16
CA ALA A 43 -2.04 -3.58 -4.92
C ALA A 43 -2.96 -4.82 -5.00
N VAL A 44 -4.03 -4.78 -5.80
CA VAL A 44 -4.86 -5.96 -6.11
C VAL A 44 -4.03 -7.02 -6.82
N LYS A 45 -3.25 -6.64 -7.84
CA LYS A 45 -2.36 -7.57 -8.55
C LYS A 45 -1.27 -8.16 -7.63
N VAL A 46 -0.70 -7.32 -6.76
CA VAL A 46 0.26 -7.78 -5.73
C VAL A 46 -0.38 -8.79 -4.79
N HIS A 47 -1.59 -8.51 -4.31
CA HIS A 47 -2.36 -9.42 -3.45
C HIS A 47 -2.55 -10.78 -4.11
N GLU A 48 -2.96 -10.82 -5.39
CA GLU A 48 -3.13 -12.06 -6.16
C GLU A 48 -1.81 -12.84 -6.25
N ILE A 49 -0.70 -12.17 -6.59
CA ILE A 49 0.64 -12.80 -6.67
C ILE A 49 1.08 -13.36 -5.32
N LEU A 50 0.87 -12.63 -4.22
CA LEU A 50 1.22 -13.08 -2.87
C LEU A 50 0.40 -14.30 -2.48
N HIS A 51 -0.90 -14.28 -2.74
CA HIS A 51 -1.81 -15.38 -2.44
C HIS A 51 -1.44 -16.66 -3.22
N GLU A 52 -1.12 -16.56 -4.53
CA GLU A 52 -0.63 -17.66 -5.34
C GLU A 52 0.68 -18.26 -4.78
N ARG A 53 1.48 -17.47 -4.08
CA ARG A 53 2.73 -17.89 -3.44
C ARG A 53 2.57 -18.34 -1.98
N GLY A 54 1.32 -18.40 -1.48
CA GLY A 54 0.97 -18.91 -0.15
C GLY A 54 1.14 -17.91 0.98
N TYR A 55 1.07 -16.61 0.69
CA TYR A 55 1.08 -15.54 1.70
C TYR A 55 -0.31 -14.95 1.86
N ASP A 56 -0.80 -14.90 3.10
CA ASP A 56 -2.04 -14.23 3.45
C ASP A 56 -1.81 -12.73 3.57
N CYS A 57 -2.66 -11.94 2.93
CA CYS A 57 -2.43 -10.52 2.80
C CYS A 57 -3.73 -9.72 2.86
N SER A 58 -3.86 -8.89 3.88
CA SER A 58 -4.91 -7.87 3.94
C SER A 58 -4.66 -6.75 2.93
N LEU A 59 -5.73 -6.28 2.30
CA LEU A 59 -5.68 -5.14 1.38
C LEU A 59 -6.58 -4.02 1.87
N ILE A 60 -6.01 -2.83 2.04
CA ILE A 60 -6.66 -1.64 2.55
C ILE A 60 -6.58 -0.51 1.53
N ASN A 61 -7.72 0.01 1.11
CA ASN A 61 -7.82 1.23 0.31
C ASN A 61 -7.73 2.45 1.24
N VAL A 62 -6.65 3.19 1.14
CA VAL A 62 -6.42 4.43 1.91
C VAL A 62 -7.15 5.58 1.23
N ARG A 63 -8.41 5.72 1.51
CA ARG A 63 -9.26 6.76 0.89
C ARG A 63 -8.84 8.19 1.25
N PHE A 64 -8.19 8.36 2.41
CA PHE A 64 -7.74 9.65 2.94
C PHE A 64 -6.30 9.59 3.41
N VAL A 65 -5.44 10.40 2.79
CA VAL A 65 -4.07 10.62 3.28
C VAL A 65 -4.08 11.56 4.50
N LYS A 66 -5.01 12.50 4.51
CA LYS A 66 -5.29 13.43 5.62
C LYS A 66 -6.80 13.60 5.81
N PRO A 67 -7.32 13.41 7.04
CA PRO A 67 -6.62 12.90 8.22
C PRO A 67 -6.20 11.43 8.06
N LEU A 68 -5.12 11.05 8.76
CA LEU A 68 -4.64 9.67 8.79
C LEU A 68 -5.63 8.79 9.59
N ASP A 69 -6.01 7.64 9.05
CA ASP A 69 -6.83 6.66 9.76
C ASP A 69 -5.99 5.86 10.77
N GLN A 70 -5.78 6.48 11.92
CA GLN A 70 -4.96 5.94 13.00
C GLN A 70 -5.49 4.61 13.55
N GLU A 71 -6.82 4.46 13.61
CA GLU A 71 -7.48 3.27 14.11
C GLU A 71 -7.18 2.05 13.24
N THR A 72 -7.33 2.20 11.92
CA THR A 72 -7.01 1.14 10.95
C THR A 72 -5.53 0.80 10.96
N LEU A 73 -4.64 1.78 11.08
CA LEU A 73 -3.19 1.54 11.18
C LEU A 73 -2.82 0.78 12.46
N LEU A 74 -3.37 1.15 13.61
CA LEU A 74 -3.12 0.46 14.87
C LEU A 74 -3.66 -0.96 14.86
N LYS A 75 -4.87 -1.19 14.30
CA LYS A 75 -5.41 -2.53 14.12
C LYS A 75 -4.46 -3.38 13.27
N ALA A 76 -4.07 -2.87 12.11
CA ALA A 76 -3.16 -3.58 11.22
C ALA A 76 -1.81 -3.90 11.89
N ALA A 77 -1.23 -2.95 12.63
CA ALA A 77 0.04 -3.14 13.31
C ALA A 77 -0.01 -4.22 14.40
N LYS A 78 -1.16 -4.43 15.04
CA LYS A 78 -1.35 -5.47 16.06
C LYS A 78 -1.61 -6.85 15.49
N GLU A 79 -2.20 -6.92 14.31
CA GLU A 79 -2.69 -8.17 13.70
C GLU A 79 -1.75 -8.72 12.63
N HIS A 80 -0.79 -7.92 12.12
CA HIS A 80 0.12 -8.30 11.03
C HIS A 80 1.58 -8.13 11.42
N LEU A 81 2.45 -8.93 10.79
CA LEU A 81 3.89 -8.89 10.98
C LEU A 81 4.58 -7.83 10.12
N LEU A 82 4.00 -7.53 8.96
CA LEU A 82 4.50 -6.55 8.00
C LEU A 82 3.39 -5.62 7.53
N ILE A 83 3.63 -4.33 7.64
CA ILE A 83 2.81 -3.30 6.98
C ILE A 83 3.52 -2.87 5.70
N VAL A 84 2.79 -2.82 4.61
CA VAL A 84 3.25 -2.33 3.31
C VAL A 84 2.45 -1.10 2.93
N THR A 85 3.10 -0.03 2.51
CA THR A 85 2.43 1.16 1.98
C THR A 85 2.78 1.35 0.52
N MET A 86 1.79 1.63 -0.30
CA MET A 86 1.93 1.83 -1.75
C MET A 86 1.33 3.17 -2.15
N GLU A 87 2.17 4.08 -2.66
CA GLU A 87 1.74 5.41 -3.12
C GLU A 87 2.50 5.82 -4.39
N GLU A 88 1.82 6.48 -5.32
CA GLU A 88 2.41 7.09 -6.50
C GLU A 88 2.78 8.55 -6.19
N ASN A 89 3.61 8.73 -5.17
CA ASN A 89 4.08 10.02 -4.69
C ASN A 89 5.51 9.91 -4.16
N ILE A 90 6.15 11.05 -3.92
CA ILE A 90 7.46 11.09 -3.29
C ILE A 90 7.35 10.50 -1.87
N LEU A 91 8.19 9.52 -1.58
CA LEU A 91 8.21 8.82 -0.28
C LEU A 91 8.38 9.79 0.89
N ARG A 92 9.32 10.74 0.75
CA ARG A 92 9.62 11.72 1.80
C ARG A 92 8.44 12.67 2.00
N GLY A 93 7.75 12.56 3.14
CA GLY A 93 6.56 13.33 3.47
C GLY A 93 5.26 12.78 2.88
N GLY A 94 5.29 11.61 2.23
CA GLY A 94 4.14 10.87 1.75
C GLY A 94 3.36 10.14 2.84
N PHE A 95 2.37 9.37 2.42
CA PHE A 95 1.51 8.57 3.31
C PHE A 95 2.32 7.56 4.13
N GLY A 96 3.24 6.83 3.48
CA GLY A 96 4.06 5.82 4.15
C GLY A 96 4.88 6.39 5.29
N TYR A 97 5.50 7.56 5.10
CA TYR A 97 6.23 8.25 6.15
C TYR A 97 5.34 8.68 7.31
N ALA A 98 4.15 9.22 7.00
CA ALA A 98 3.18 9.62 8.02
C ALA A 98 2.70 8.40 8.85
N ALA A 99 2.43 7.28 8.18
CA ALA A 99 2.03 6.03 8.83
C ALA A 99 3.14 5.48 9.75
N ALA A 100 4.39 5.40 9.26
CA ALA A 100 5.53 4.94 10.06
C ALA A 100 5.80 5.84 11.27
N ALA A 101 5.77 7.16 11.09
CA ALA A 101 5.94 8.12 12.18
C ALA A 101 4.86 7.96 13.25
N PHE A 102 3.61 7.78 12.84
CA PHE A 102 2.51 7.54 13.77
C PHE A 102 2.69 6.22 14.53
N LEU A 103 2.98 5.10 13.87
CA LEU A 103 3.20 3.81 14.51
C LEU A 103 4.37 3.85 15.50
N SER A 104 5.45 4.54 15.16
CA SER A 104 6.58 4.74 16.05
C SER A 104 6.19 5.51 17.32
N THR A 105 5.37 6.56 17.21
CA THR A 105 4.88 7.31 18.37
C THR A 105 3.88 6.52 19.22
N ALA A 106 3.17 5.58 18.62
CA ALA A 106 2.27 4.66 19.31
C ALA A 106 2.98 3.46 19.96
N ASN A 107 4.33 3.40 19.87
CA ASN A 107 5.17 2.29 20.33
C ASN A 107 4.85 0.95 19.65
N GLU A 108 4.33 0.98 18.43
CA GLU A 108 4.15 -0.22 17.61
C GLU A 108 5.43 -0.49 16.81
N ASN A 109 6.02 -1.66 17.02
CA ASN A 109 7.29 -2.06 16.42
C ASN A 109 7.12 -2.91 15.15
N THR A 110 5.92 -2.92 14.57
CA THR A 110 5.65 -3.65 13.33
C THR A 110 6.50 -3.09 12.19
N LYS A 111 7.15 -3.97 11.45
CA LYS A 111 7.98 -3.58 10.32
C LYS A 111 7.13 -2.91 9.24
N VAL A 112 7.62 -1.81 8.70
CA VAL A 112 6.94 -1.08 7.62
C VAL A 112 7.82 -1.07 6.38
N LEU A 113 7.28 -1.49 5.24
CA LEU A 113 7.90 -1.42 3.93
C LEU A 113 7.16 -0.37 3.08
N HIS A 114 7.89 0.55 2.49
CA HIS A 114 7.31 1.63 1.69
C HIS A 114 7.59 1.42 0.21
N PHE A 115 6.57 1.56 -0.63
CA PHE A 115 6.68 1.72 -2.07
C PHE A 115 6.18 3.11 -2.47
N GLY A 116 6.98 3.82 -3.21
CA GLY A 116 6.72 5.16 -3.70
C GLY A 116 7.88 5.66 -4.55
N ILE A 117 7.82 6.89 -4.97
CA ILE A 117 8.84 7.49 -5.82
C ILE A 117 9.94 8.06 -4.92
N ASP A 118 11.19 7.64 -5.14
CA ASP A 118 12.34 8.26 -4.50
C ASP A 118 12.48 9.72 -4.94
N ASP A 119 13.18 10.53 -4.13
CA ASP A 119 13.45 11.94 -4.43
C ASP A 119 14.48 12.07 -5.57
N GLN A 120 14.06 11.70 -6.78
CA GLN A 120 14.86 11.72 -8.00
C GLN A 120 14.00 12.11 -9.22
N PHE A 121 14.65 12.66 -10.24
CA PHE A 121 13.98 12.94 -11.51
C PHE A 121 13.60 11.63 -12.22
N VAL A 122 12.31 11.43 -12.44
CA VAL A 122 11.80 10.31 -13.22
C VAL A 122 11.85 10.69 -14.70
N PRO A 123 12.51 9.91 -15.58
CA PRO A 123 12.57 10.18 -17.01
C PRO A 123 11.21 10.09 -17.68
N HIS A 124 11.10 10.60 -18.91
CA HIS A 124 9.86 10.48 -19.69
C HIS A 124 9.58 9.03 -20.13
N GLY A 125 8.33 8.64 -20.08
CA GLY A 125 7.85 7.32 -20.50
C GLY A 125 6.35 7.14 -20.24
N THR A 126 5.80 6.00 -20.63
CA THR A 126 4.45 5.61 -20.23
C THR A 126 4.43 5.24 -18.73
N VAL A 127 3.28 5.33 -18.08
CA VAL A 127 3.17 5.03 -16.63
C VAL A 127 3.68 3.62 -16.32
N SER A 128 3.32 2.61 -17.13
CA SER A 128 3.79 1.23 -16.92
C SER A 128 5.31 1.08 -17.05
N GLN A 129 5.92 1.69 -18.06
CA GLN A 129 7.38 1.68 -18.22
C GLN A 129 8.10 2.39 -17.07
N LEU A 130 7.49 3.44 -16.53
CA LEU A 130 8.03 4.14 -15.38
C LEU A 130 7.91 3.30 -14.12
N HIS A 131 6.76 2.66 -13.88
CA HIS A 131 6.57 1.77 -12.73
C HIS A 131 7.56 0.61 -12.74
N GLU A 132 7.77 -0.06 -13.89
CA GLU A 132 8.80 -1.11 -14.01
C GLU A 132 10.21 -0.59 -13.67
N ARG A 133 10.57 0.61 -14.15
CA ARG A 133 11.90 1.20 -13.90
C ARG A 133 12.17 1.55 -12.46
N ILE A 134 11.14 1.94 -11.71
CA ILE A 134 11.25 2.36 -10.31
C ILE A 134 10.78 1.27 -9.33
N GLY A 135 10.42 0.08 -9.85
CA GLY A 135 9.99 -1.07 -9.02
C GLY A 135 8.62 -0.91 -8.37
N LEU A 136 7.73 -0.14 -9.00
CA LEU A 136 6.32 0.03 -8.58
C LEU A 136 5.35 -0.84 -9.41
N ASP A 137 5.85 -1.74 -10.23
CA ASP A 137 5.04 -2.78 -10.85
C ASP A 137 4.72 -3.92 -9.87
N ALA A 138 3.61 -4.62 -10.08
CA ALA A 138 3.11 -5.61 -9.15
C ALA A 138 4.09 -6.76 -8.88
N GLN A 139 4.81 -7.23 -9.90
CA GLN A 139 5.76 -8.34 -9.76
C GLN A 139 6.95 -7.94 -8.88
N SER A 140 7.58 -6.80 -9.17
CA SER A 140 8.72 -6.27 -8.41
C SER A 140 8.34 -6.00 -6.95
N MET A 141 7.15 -5.42 -6.71
CA MET A 141 6.65 -5.17 -5.36
C MET A 141 6.39 -6.46 -4.59
N ALA A 142 5.74 -7.45 -5.20
CA ALA A 142 5.47 -8.74 -4.57
C ALA A 142 6.79 -9.46 -4.17
N GLU A 143 7.79 -9.47 -5.04
CA GLU A 143 9.10 -10.06 -4.75
C GLU A 143 9.77 -9.37 -3.57
N LYS A 144 9.76 -8.04 -3.54
CA LYS A 144 10.35 -7.27 -2.44
C LYS A 144 9.61 -7.47 -1.11
N ILE A 145 8.28 -7.60 -1.14
CA ILE A 145 7.46 -7.91 0.03
C ILE A 145 7.86 -9.28 0.60
N ILE A 146 7.95 -10.31 -0.25
CA ILE A 146 8.34 -11.67 0.16
C ILE A 146 9.75 -11.68 0.73
N GLU A 147 10.70 -11.03 0.06
CA GLU A 147 12.09 -10.90 0.55
C GLU A 147 12.10 -10.27 1.95
N THR A 148 11.37 -9.15 2.12
CA THR A 148 11.29 -8.44 3.39
C THR A 148 10.62 -9.27 4.48
N TYR A 149 9.51 -9.94 4.16
CA TYR A 149 8.78 -10.80 5.11
C TYR A 149 9.64 -11.96 5.63
N LYS A 150 10.49 -12.56 4.79
CA LYS A 150 11.41 -13.63 5.20
C LYS A 150 12.50 -13.18 6.18
N THR A 151 12.67 -11.89 6.40
CA THR A 151 13.65 -11.34 7.36
C THR A 151 13.03 -10.99 8.71
N ILE A 152 11.73 -11.18 8.87
CA ILE A 152 11.00 -10.98 10.13
C ILE A 152 10.92 -12.28 10.91
#